data_7c6f1c4b5223c4a48dea0aae3eadceea
#
_entry.id   7c6f1c4b5223c4a48dea0aae3eadceea
#
_cell.length_a   1.000
_cell.length_b   1.000
_cell.length_c   1.000
_cell.angle_alpha   90.00
_cell.angle_beta   90.00
_cell.angle_gamma   90.00
#
_symmetry.space_group_name_H-M   'P 1'
#
loop_
_entity.id
_entity.type
_entity.pdbx_description
1 polymer ?
#
loop_
_entity_poly.entity_id
_entity_poly.type
_entity_poly.pdbx_seq_one_letter_code
_entity_poly.pdbx_strand_id
1 'polypeptide(L)'
;VTFLTIDIGNTRLKWAVFETARPGARMLTHGAVFLEHIDQLAEREWARLAAPAVMLGCNVAGDAVRRRVEEQLELWDVAPRWVVPGAVGGGVTNGYDYPSRLGADRFVAQVGARHRATLEADPRPVVVVMIGTAVTVDALDQRGRFLGGLIVPGHGIMLRALEGGTAGLRVPTGEVVPFPTNTSDALTSGGTYAITGTIERMWRHLKDRSGIPPRILMTGGAGWKVSPHLDTPHELLDSLIFDGLLVLQAERQGAEVRSAQ
;
A
#
# COMPACT_ATOMS: atom_id res chain seq x y z
N VAL A 1 -22.53 -3.66 -12.33
CA VAL A 1 -22.53 -3.19 -10.92
C VAL A 1 -21.14 -2.70 -10.59
N THR A 2 -20.89 -1.37 -10.71
CA THR A 2 -19.56 -0.79 -10.50
C THR A 2 -19.12 -0.80 -9.04
N PHE A 3 -17.83 -0.90 -8.82
CA PHE A 3 -17.19 -0.95 -7.51
C PHE A 3 -16.16 0.17 -7.37
N LEU A 4 -16.29 0.99 -6.34
CA LEU A 4 -15.32 2.02 -5.98
C LEU A 4 -14.41 1.53 -4.87
N THR A 5 -13.11 1.57 -5.13
CA THR A 5 -12.05 1.35 -4.14
C THR A 5 -11.44 2.67 -3.70
N ILE A 6 -11.13 2.81 -2.40
CA ILE A 6 -10.54 4.02 -1.81
C ILE A 6 -9.36 3.63 -0.92
N ASP A 7 -8.23 4.30 -1.11
CA ASP A 7 -7.03 4.19 -0.27
C ASP A 7 -6.70 5.57 0.31
N ILE A 8 -6.93 5.76 1.62
CA ILE A 8 -6.63 7.01 2.32
C ILE A 8 -5.30 6.86 3.06
N GLY A 9 -4.23 7.30 2.40
CA GLY A 9 -2.90 7.39 2.99
C GLY A 9 -2.66 8.73 3.70
N ASN A 10 -1.53 8.87 4.38
CA ASN A 10 -1.20 10.08 5.17
C ASN A 10 -0.94 11.37 4.34
N THR A 11 -0.74 11.26 3.03
CA THR A 11 -0.45 12.40 2.15
C THR A 11 -1.46 12.51 1.02
N ARG A 12 -1.92 11.38 0.48
CA ARG A 12 -2.82 11.30 -0.67
C ARG A 12 -3.93 10.31 -0.42
N LEU A 13 -5.09 10.64 -0.98
CA LEU A 13 -6.16 9.68 -1.24
C LEU A 13 -5.99 9.20 -2.68
N LYS A 14 -6.09 7.88 -2.89
CA LYS A 14 -6.18 7.25 -4.21
C LYS A 14 -7.51 6.52 -4.32
N TRP A 15 -8.07 6.49 -5.51
CA TRP A 15 -9.32 5.79 -5.77
C TRP A 15 -9.32 5.15 -7.16
N ALA A 16 -10.11 4.09 -7.32
CA ALA A 16 -10.34 3.47 -8.63
C ALA A 16 -11.76 2.92 -8.71
N VAL A 17 -12.37 3.03 -9.89
CA VAL A 17 -13.67 2.44 -10.21
C VAL A 17 -13.43 1.22 -11.07
N PHE A 18 -14.02 0.09 -10.66
CA PHE A 18 -13.97 -1.17 -11.37
C PHE A 18 -15.33 -1.55 -11.94
N GLU A 19 -15.34 -2.30 -13.03
CA GLU A 19 -16.54 -2.79 -13.69
C GLU A 19 -17.38 -3.70 -12.78
N THR A 20 -16.70 -4.49 -11.94
CA THR A 20 -17.32 -5.37 -10.94
C THR A 20 -16.48 -5.45 -9.67
N ALA A 21 -17.07 -5.88 -8.56
CA ALA A 21 -16.40 -6.09 -7.28
C ALA A 21 -15.76 -7.50 -7.18
N ARG A 22 -14.97 -7.89 -8.19
CA ARG A 22 -14.32 -9.21 -8.25
C ARG A 22 -12.85 -9.07 -8.61
N PRO A 23 -11.96 -9.93 -8.10
CA PRO A 23 -10.57 -9.97 -8.52
C PRO A 23 -10.45 -10.12 -10.04
N GLY A 24 -9.50 -9.37 -10.63
CA GLY A 24 -9.32 -9.35 -12.09
C GLY A 24 -10.32 -8.49 -12.86
N ALA A 25 -11.25 -7.78 -12.18
CA ALA A 25 -12.14 -6.85 -12.84
C ALA A 25 -11.39 -5.73 -13.55
N ARG A 26 -11.93 -5.30 -14.71
CA ARG A 26 -11.36 -4.19 -15.46
C ARG A 26 -11.53 -2.87 -14.70
N MET A 27 -10.44 -2.15 -14.52
CA MET A 27 -10.45 -0.77 -14.02
C MET A 27 -11.01 0.16 -15.10
N LEU A 28 -12.05 0.91 -14.76
CA LEU A 28 -12.70 1.86 -15.66
C LEU A 28 -12.04 3.22 -15.64
N THR A 29 -11.72 3.70 -14.42
CA THR A 29 -11.05 4.98 -14.18
C THR A 29 -10.41 4.97 -12.81
N HIS A 30 -9.46 5.86 -12.58
CA HIS A 30 -8.79 6.03 -11.29
C HIS A 30 -8.31 7.48 -11.13
N GLY A 31 -7.97 7.84 -9.90
CA GLY A 31 -7.39 9.14 -9.60
C GLY A 31 -6.68 9.17 -8.25
N ALA A 32 -6.01 10.27 -8.02
CA ALA A 32 -5.35 10.54 -6.75
C ALA A 32 -5.37 12.04 -6.44
N VAL A 33 -5.65 12.40 -5.20
CA VAL A 33 -5.63 13.78 -4.72
C VAL A 33 -4.80 13.89 -3.45
N PHE A 34 -4.21 15.05 -3.20
CA PHE A 34 -3.61 15.35 -1.90
C PHE A 34 -4.71 15.55 -0.85
N LEU A 35 -4.42 15.22 0.42
CA LEU A 35 -5.42 15.34 1.49
C LEU A 35 -5.94 16.77 1.71
N GLU A 36 -5.18 17.77 1.31
CA GLU A 36 -5.61 19.18 1.32
C GLU A 36 -6.75 19.48 0.32
N HIS A 37 -6.93 18.62 -0.70
CA HIS A 37 -7.94 18.81 -1.76
C HIS A 37 -9.10 17.81 -1.69
N ILE A 38 -9.20 16.97 -0.67
CA ILE A 38 -10.26 15.95 -0.57
C ILE A 38 -11.67 16.56 -0.54
N ASP A 39 -11.84 17.75 0.00
CA ASP A 39 -13.13 18.44 0.08
C ASP A 39 -13.70 18.88 -1.28
N GLN A 40 -12.94 18.68 -2.36
CA GLN A 40 -13.34 18.99 -3.73
C GLN A 40 -13.63 17.72 -4.56
N LEU A 41 -13.52 16.52 -3.97
CA LEU A 41 -13.69 15.25 -4.70
C LEU A 41 -15.07 15.14 -5.37
N ALA A 42 -16.15 15.45 -4.65
CA ALA A 42 -17.51 15.39 -5.17
C ALA A 42 -17.74 16.32 -6.37
N GLU A 43 -17.18 17.51 -6.32
CA GLU A 43 -17.38 18.53 -7.36
C GLU A 43 -16.44 18.38 -8.56
N ARG A 44 -15.27 17.71 -8.39
CA ARG A 44 -14.23 17.59 -9.42
C ARG A 44 -14.07 16.16 -9.89
N GLU A 45 -13.34 15.36 -9.10
CA GLU A 45 -12.91 14.02 -9.50
C GLU A 45 -14.10 13.08 -9.71
N TRP A 46 -15.10 13.16 -8.84
CA TRP A 46 -16.24 12.27 -8.82
C TRP A 46 -17.52 12.81 -9.48
N ALA A 47 -17.56 14.11 -9.80
CA ALA A 47 -18.74 14.79 -10.35
C ALA A 47 -19.35 14.14 -11.60
N ARG A 48 -18.50 13.47 -12.41
CA ARG A 48 -18.92 12.84 -13.67
C ARG A 48 -19.00 11.32 -13.59
N LEU A 49 -18.72 10.73 -12.42
CA LEU A 49 -18.78 9.29 -12.24
C LEU A 49 -20.22 8.87 -11.96
N ALA A 50 -20.61 7.74 -12.54
CA ALA A 50 -21.87 7.09 -12.15
C ALA A 50 -21.75 6.57 -10.72
N ALA A 51 -22.86 6.59 -9.98
CA ALA A 51 -22.91 6.04 -8.62
C ALA A 51 -22.39 4.60 -8.61
N PRO A 52 -21.38 4.27 -7.79
CA PRO A 52 -20.96 2.89 -7.61
C PRO A 52 -22.01 2.13 -6.83
N ALA A 53 -22.18 0.85 -7.11
CA ALA A 53 -23.12 0.04 -6.34
C ALA A 53 -22.55 -0.42 -5.00
N VAL A 54 -21.22 -0.47 -4.89
CA VAL A 54 -20.50 -0.88 -3.68
C VAL A 54 -19.23 -0.06 -3.56
N MET A 55 -18.87 0.28 -2.32
CA MET A 55 -17.62 0.96 -2.00
C MET A 55 -16.89 0.23 -0.87
N LEU A 56 -15.59 0.06 -1.03
CA LEU A 56 -14.70 -0.45 0.01
C LEU A 56 -13.40 0.34 0.02
N GLY A 57 -12.99 0.79 1.20
CA GLY A 57 -11.75 1.53 1.37
C GLY A 57 -10.90 1.05 2.52
N CYS A 58 -9.64 1.49 2.53
CA CYS A 58 -8.77 1.46 3.69
C CYS A 58 -8.35 2.88 4.07
N ASN A 59 -8.13 3.11 5.37
CA ASN A 59 -7.78 4.41 5.90
C ASN A 59 -6.70 4.28 6.97
N VAL A 60 -5.64 5.07 6.83
CA VAL A 60 -4.55 5.20 7.81
C VAL A 60 -4.25 6.67 8.15
N ALA A 61 -5.05 7.61 7.65
CA ALA A 61 -4.91 9.05 7.89
C ALA A 61 -5.72 9.55 9.10
N GLY A 62 -6.39 8.64 9.81
CA GLY A 62 -7.19 8.96 11.00
C GLY A 62 -8.67 9.26 10.70
N ASP A 63 -9.47 9.29 11.76
CA ASP A 63 -10.93 9.43 11.64
C ASP A 63 -11.39 10.78 11.11
N ALA A 64 -10.66 11.85 11.39
CA ALA A 64 -11.00 13.19 10.90
C ALA A 64 -10.93 13.25 9.36
N VAL A 65 -9.88 12.67 8.76
CA VAL A 65 -9.75 12.62 7.30
C VAL A 65 -10.81 11.69 6.71
N ARG A 66 -11.06 10.54 7.34
CA ARG A 66 -12.11 9.62 6.89
C ARG A 66 -13.48 10.31 6.81
N ARG A 67 -13.89 11.07 7.83
CA ARG A 67 -15.18 11.79 7.83
C ARG A 67 -15.27 12.80 6.69
N ARG A 68 -14.21 13.57 6.43
CA ARG A 68 -14.18 14.49 5.28
C ARG A 68 -14.36 13.76 3.95
N VAL A 69 -13.81 12.55 3.80
CA VAL A 69 -14.03 11.72 2.61
C VAL A 69 -15.46 11.20 2.56
N GLU A 70 -16.00 10.74 3.70
CA GLU A 70 -17.39 10.26 3.80
C GLU A 70 -18.39 11.37 3.41
N GLU A 71 -18.16 12.64 3.81
CA GLU A 71 -18.94 13.80 3.38
C GLU A 71 -18.92 13.98 1.84
N GLN A 72 -17.80 13.73 1.18
CA GLN A 72 -17.73 13.77 -0.30
C GLN A 72 -18.46 12.60 -0.96
N LEU A 73 -18.55 11.45 -0.28
CA LEU A 73 -19.25 10.25 -0.76
C LEU A 73 -20.79 10.37 -0.66
N GLU A 74 -21.30 11.35 0.10
CA GLU A 74 -22.74 11.68 0.14
C GLU A 74 -23.28 12.12 -1.23
N LEU A 75 -22.41 12.39 -2.22
CA LEU A 75 -22.77 12.53 -3.63
C LEU A 75 -23.61 11.34 -4.14
N TRP A 76 -23.39 10.16 -3.58
CA TRP A 76 -24.09 8.93 -3.94
C TRP A 76 -24.82 8.35 -2.74
N ASP A 77 -26.01 7.83 -2.95
CA ASP A 77 -26.80 7.16 -1.89
C ASP A 77 -26.27 5.72 -1.66
N VAL A 78 -24.98 5.60 -1.37
CA VAL A 78 -24.29 4.33 -1.09
C VAL A 78 -23.30 4.55 0.04
N ALA A 79 -23.46 3.84 1.14
CA ALA A 79 -22.56 3.96 2.28
C ALA A 79 -21.20 3.27 2.01
N PRO A 80 -20.06 3.93 2.25
CA PRO A 80 -18.77 3.30 2.14
C PRO A 80 -18.54 2.30 3.27
N ARG A 81 -17.85 1.21 2.96
CA ARG A 81 -17.32 0.28 3.96
C ARG A 81 -15.82 0.46 4.09
N TRP A 82 -15.30 0.28 5.30
CA TRP A 82 -13.88 0.42 5.60
C TRP A 82 -13.30 -0.92 6.06
N VAL A 83 -12.08 -1.20 5.61
CA VAL A 83 -11.35 -2.38 6.05
C VAL A 83 -10.84 -2.17 7.46
N VAL A 84 -11.19 -3.08 8.34
CA VAL A 84 -10.57 -3.24 9.67
C VAL A 84 -9.83 -4.57 9.61
N PRO A 85 -8.49 -4.59 9.80
CA PRO A 85 -7.73 -5.83 9.77
C PRO A 85 -8.21 -6.81 10.84
N GLY A 86 -8.53 -8.02 10.41
CA GLY A 86 -8.89 -9.13 11.28
C GLY A 86 -7.73 -10.12 11.45
N ALA A 87 -8.00 -11.22 12.17
CA ALA A 87 -7.06 -12.31 12.32
C ALA A 87 -6.80 -13.05 11.00
N VAL A 88 -7.82 -13.10 10.12
CA VAL A 88 -7.76 -13.73 8.79
C VAL A 88 -8.57 -12.91 7.81
N GLY A 89 -8.15 -12.84 6.55
CA GLY A 89 -8.90 -12.25 5.44
C GLY A 89 -8.12 -12.32 4.14
N GLY A 90 -8.81 -12.57 3.03
CA GLY A 90 -8.22 -12.62 1.70
C GLY A 90 -7.08 -13.63 1.53
N GLY A 91 -7.10 -14.73 2.26
CA GLY A 91 -6.03 -15.74 2.26
C GLY A 91 -4.78 -15.36 3.06
N VAL A 92 -4.83 -14.25 3.83
CA VAL A 92 -3.78 -13.83 4.76
C VAL A 92 -4.17 -14.16 6.18
N THR A 93 -3.26 -14.79 6.94
CA THR A 93 -3.35 -14.92 8.40
C THR A 93 -2.50 -13.83 9.02
N ASN A 94 -3.13 -12.93 9.76
CA ASN A 94 -2.47 -11.78 10.39
C ASN A 94 -1.71 -12.22 11.64
N GLY A 95 -0.39 -12.04 11.63
CA GLY A 95 0.51 -12.43 12.73
C GLY A 95 0.78 -11.31 13.75
N TYR A 96 0.07 -10.19 13.70
CA TYR A 96 0.18 -9.15 14.73
C TYR A 96 -0.37 -9.66 16.05
N ASP A 97 0.23 -9.26 17.17
CA ASP A 97 -0.25 -9.57 18.54
C ASP A 97 -1.70 -9.11 18.73
N TYR A 98 -2.03 -7.96 18.16
CA TYR A 98 -3.38 -7.40 18.09
C TYR A 98 -3.73 -7.16 16.62
N PRO A 99 -4.40 -8.09 15.92
CA PRO A 99 -4.67 -8.01 14.49
C PRO A 99 -5.28 -6.69 14.01
N SER A 100 -6.21 -6.11 14.79
CA SER A 100 -6.86 -4.84 14.46
C SER A 100 -5.95 -3.60 14.52
N ARG A 101 -4.74 -3.73 15.08
CA ARG A 101 -3.75 -2.65 15.13
C ARG A 101 -2.80 -2.63 13.93
N LEU A 102 -2.85 -3.64 13.07
CA LEU A 102 -2.13 -3.57 11.80
C LEU A 102 -2.74 -2.45 10.94
N GLY A 103 -1.91 -1.64 10.27
CA GLY A 103 -2.40 -0.64 9.33
C GLY A 103 -3.27 -1.29 8.25
N ALA A 104 -4.43 -0.69 7.97
CA ALA A 104 -5.37 -1.26 7.01
C ALA A 104 -4.78 -1.34 5.59
N ASP A 105 -3.99 -0.35 5.18
CA ASP A 105 -3.25 -0.31 3.92
C ASP A 105 -2.25 -1.47 3.81
N ARG A 106 -1.50 -1.76 4.88
CA ARG A 106 -0.55 -2.89 4.93
C ARG A 106 -1.27 -4.22 4.81
N PHE A 107 -2.36 -4.40 5.54
CA PHE A 107 -3.16 -5.63 5.47
C PHE A 107 -3.72 -5.84 4.06
N VAL A 108 -4.30 -4.80 3.46
CA VAL A 108 -4.85 -4.85 2.10
C VAL A 108 -3.77 -5.14 1.06
N ALA A 109 -2.58 -4.52 1.16
CA ALA A 109 -1.46 -4.80 0.27
C ALA A 109 -0.97 -6.26 0.39
N GLN A 110 -0.94 -6.81 1.62
CA GLN A 110 -0.61 -8.23 1.85
C GLN A 110 -1.64 -9.17 1.20
N VAL A 111 -2.93 -8.83 1.28
CA VAL A 111 -4.01 -9.59 0.60
C VAL A 111 -3.82 -9.57 -0.91
N GLY A 112 -3.55 -8.40 -1.50
CA GLY A 112 -3.25 -8.27 -2.93
C GLY A 112 -2.04 -9.10 -3.35
N ALA A 113 -0.97 -9.05 -2.58
CA ALA A 113 0.25 -9.84 -2.81
C ALA A 113 0.01 -11.34 -2.72
N ARG A 114 -0.75 -11.79 -1.71
CA ARG A 114 -1.13 -13.20 -1.56
C ARG A 114 -1.97 -13.71 -2.71
N HIS A 115 -2.96 -12.91 -3.12
CA HIS A 115 -3.82 -13.25 -4.26
C HIS A 115 -3.00 -13.42 -5.54
N ARG A 116 -2.09 -12.48 -5.83
CA ARG A 116 -1.21 -12.55 -6.99
C ARG A 116 -0.34 -13.82 -6.97
N ALA A 117 0.32 -14.12 -5.85
CA ALA A 117 1.11 -15.34 -5.71
C ALA A 117 0.28 -16.61 -5.94
N THR A 118 -0.98 -16.61 -5.52
CA THR A 118 -1.91 -17.73 -5.71
C THR A 118 -2.31 -17.88 -7.17
N LEU A 119 -2.61 -16.79 -7.88
CA LEU A 119 -2.97 -16.81 -9.31
C LEU A 119 -1.81 -17.30 -10.19
N GLU A 120 -0.59 -16.94 -9.84
CA GLU A 120 0.63 -17.33 -10.55
C GLU A 120 1.14 -18.73 -10.14
N ALA A 121 0.44 -19.40 -9.21
CA ALA A 121 0.85 -20.66 -8.60
C ALA A 121 2.30 -20.64 -8.07
N ASP A 122 2.74 -19.47 -7.58
CA ASP A 122 4.09 -19.29 -7.07
C ASP A 122 4.13 -19.59 -5.56
N PRO A 123 4.81 -20.68 -5.13
CA PRO A 123 4.85 -21.07 -3.73
C PRO A 123 5.85 -20.27 -2.88
N ARG A 124 6.57 -19.30 -3.48
CA ARG A 124 7.59 -18.57 -2.75
C ARG A 124 6.98 -17.64 -1.68
N PRO A 125 7.69 -17.43 -0.56
CA PRO A 125 7.32 -16.37 0.37
C PRO A 125 7.46 -15.00 -0.29
N VAL A 126 6.79 -13.99 0.27
CA VAL A 126 6.71 -12.66 -0.35
C VAL A 126 7.14 -11.59 0.66
N VAL A 127 8.01 -10.70 0.23
CA VAL A 127 8.26 -9.41 0.89
C VAL A 127 7.38 -8.37 0.19
N VAL A 128 6.43 -7.80 0.91
CA VAL A 128 5.54 -6.75 0.42
C VAL A 128 6.11 -5.41 0.85
N VAL A 129 6.41 -4.55 -0.12
CA VAL A 129 7.04 -3.25 0.12
C VAL A 129 6.11 -2.14 -0.33
N MET A 130 5.82 -1.20 0.56
CA MET A 130 5.07 0.01 0.21
C MET A 130 5.97 1.23 0.41
N ILE A 131 6.23 1.99 -0.65
CA ILE A 131 7.10 3.17 -0.62
C ILE A 131 6.27 4.44 -0.79
N GLY A 132 6.06 5.12 0.33
CA GLY A 132 5.30 6.36 0.42
C GLY A 132 5.94 7.35 1.40
N THR A 133 5.11 8.04 2.14
CA THR A 133 5.51 8.93 3.25
C THR A 133 6.27 8.17 4.32
N ALA A 134 5.80 7.00 4.69
CA ALA A 134 6.56 5.96 5.36
C ALA A 134 6.88 4.84 4.35
N VAL A 135 7.89 4.03 4.64
CA VAL A 135 8.18 2.79 3.94
C VAL A 135 7.84 1.63 4.87
N THR A 136 7.03 0.70 4.39
CA THR A 136 6.74 -0.54 5.10
C THR A 136 7.31 -1.73 4.34
N VAL A 137 7.84 -2.70 5.07
CA VAL A 137 8.45 -3.91 4.52
C VAL A 137 7.92 -5.10 5.30
N ASP A 138 7.00 -5.83 4.72
CA ASP A 138 6.22 -6.88 5.36
C ASP A 138 6.58 -8.26 4.82
N ALA A 139 6.70 -9.26 5.69
CA ALA A 139 7.04 -10.63 5.33
C ALA A 139 5.83 -11.56 5.41
N LEU A 140 5.48 -12.20 4.29
CA LEU A 140 4.50 -13.28 4.20
C LEU A 140 5.21 -14.60 3.94
N ASP A 141 4.88 -15.64 4.68
CA ASP A 141 5.34 -17.00 4.37
C ASP A 141 4.57 -17.60 3.17
N GLN A 142 4.97 -18.80 2.75
CA GLN A 142 4.38 -19.54 1.62
C GLN A 142 2.87 -19.81 1.80
N ARG A 143 2.39 -19.85 3.04
CA ARG A 143 0.99 -20.10 3.38
C ARG A 143 0.15 -18.83 3.49
N GLY A 144 0.78 -17.66 3.29
CA GLY A 144 0.11 -16.35 3.45
C GLY A 144 0.04 -15.88 4.91
N ARG A 145 0.86 -16.44 5.81
CA ARG A 145 0.96 -15.92 7.18
C ARG A 145 1.86 -14.69 7.20
N PHE A 146 1.35 -13.59 7.67
CA PHE A 146 2.12 -12.40 7.98
C PHE A 146 3.00 -12.67 9.21
N LEU A 147 4.30 -12.64 9.02
CA LEU A 147 5.30 -12.96 10.05
C LEU A 147 5.73 -11.75 10.86
N GLY A 148 5.49 -10.56 10.34
CA GLY A 148 5.92 -9.29 10.89
C GLY A 148 6.49 -8.38 9.81
N GLY A 149 6.72 -7.11 10.14
CA GLY A 149 7.23 -6.14 9.20
C GLY A 149 7.90 -4.96 9.87
N LEU A 150 8.54 -4.14 9.05
CA LEU A 150 9.29 -2.97 9.45
C LEU A 150 8.59 -1.70 8.94
N ILE A 151 8.72 -0.63 9.68
CA ILE A 151 8.29 0.70 9.27
C ILE A 151 9.50 1.63 9.40
N VAL A 152 9.88 2.27 8.31
CA VAL A 152 10.93 3.27 8.31
C VAL A 152 10.43 4.56 7.67
N PRO A 153 11.03 5.72 7.96
CA PRO A 153 10.66 6.96 7.29
C PRO A 153 10.87 6.84 5.78
N GLY A 154 9.97 7.40 4.99
CA GLY A 154 10.21 7.59 3.56
C GLY A 154 11.34 8.60 3.32
N HIS A 155 11.94 8.55 2.13
CA HIS A 155 13.09 9.38 1.78
C HIS A 155 12.90 10.87 2.10
N GLY A 156 11.73 11.44 1.76
CA GLY A 156 11.43 12.84 2.05
C GLY A 156 11.34 13.18 3.56
N ILE A 157 10.90 12.23 4.41
CA ILE A 157 10.90 12.43 5.86
C ILE A 157 12.33 12.39 6.40
N MET A 158 13.16 11.45 5.92
CA MET A 158 14.57 11.36 6.32
C MET A 158 15.31 12.66 6.03
N LEU A 159 15.15 13.20 4.83
CA LEU A 159 15.80 14.46 4.43
C LEU A 159 15.32 15.64 5.29
N ARG A 160 14.01 15.82 5.46
CA ARG A 160 13.48 16.89 6.32
C ARG A 160 13.91 16.78 7.77
N ALA A 161 14.03 15.58 8.31
CA ALA A 161 14.51 15.37 9.67
C ALA A 161 15.96 15.82 9.83
N LEU A 162 16.81 15.55 8.85
CA LEU A 162 18.21 15.99 8.82
C LEU A 162 18.33 17.52 8.61
N GLU A 163 17.54 18.10 7.70
CA GLU A 163 17.47 19.55 7.49
C GLU A 163 17.04 20.30 8.76
N GLY A 164 16.07 19.78 9.49
CA GLY A 164 15.60 20.39 10.73
C GLY A 164 16.51 20.21 11.94
N GLY A 165 17.29 19.12 11.94
CA GLY A 165 18.20 18.77 13.05
C GLY A 165 19.63 19.27 12.91
N THR A 166 20.02 19.86 11.75
CA THR A 166 21.41 20.25 11.47
C THR A 166 21.49 21.57 10.69
N ALA A 167 22.45 22.41 11.07
CA ALA A 167 22.59 23.76 10.49
C ALA A 167 23.07 23.80 9.02
N GLY A 168 23.55 22.70 8.45
CA GLY A 168 24.25 22.68 7.15
C GLY A 168 23.69 21.76 6.09
N LEU A 169 22.53 21.10 6.32
CA LEU A 169 22.01 20.08 5.41
C LEU A 169 20.83 20.54 4.53
N ARG A 170 20.65 21.83 4.35
CA ARG A 170 19.73 22.41 3.36
C ARG A 170 20.43 22.51 2.00
N VAL A 171 20.48 21.41 1.30
CA VAL A 171 21.13 21.31 -0.01
C VAL A 171 20.13 20.77 -1.05
N PRO A 172 20.35 21.04 -2.34
CA PRO A 172 19.53 20.46 -3.40
C PRO A 172 19.57 18.92 -3.35
N THR A 173 18.54 18.29 -3.94
CA THR A 173 18.54 16.83 -4.16
C THR A 173 19.74 16.46 -5.05
N GLY A 174 20.52 15.48 -4.59
CA GLY A 174 21.67 14.93 -5.32
C GLY A 174 21.30 13.66 -6.09
N GLU A 175 22.35 13.05 -6.64
CA GLU A 175 22.28 11.76 -7.32
C GLU A 175 22.54 10.60 -6.35
N VAL A 176 22.03 9.41 -6.69
CA VAL A 176 22.35 8.18 -5.95
C VAL A 176 23.62 7.58 -6.55
N VAL A 177 24.70 7.60 -5.77
CA VAL A 177 26.00 7.10 -6.19
C VAL A 177 26.62 6.21 -5.10
N PRO A 178 27.49 5.22 -5.47
CA PRO A 178 28.08 4.30 -4.50
C PRO A 178 28.96 4.98 -3.45
N PHE A 179 29.71 6.01 -3.83
CA PHE A 179 30.68 6.73 -2.99
C PHE A 179 30.49 8.24 -3.15
N PRO A 180 29.51 8.85 -2.46
CA PRO A 180 29.24 10.28 -2.58
C PRO A 180 30.42 11.12 -2.06
N THR A 181 30.79 12.17 -2.81
CA THR A 181 31.87 13.11 -2.45
C THR A 181 31.33 14.52 -2.18
N ASN A 182 30.02 14.71 -2.12
CA ASN A 182 29.38 15.96 -1.74
C ASN A 182 28.12 15.68 -0.89
N THR A 183 27.63 16.68 -0.17
CA THR A 183 26.52 16.55 0.78
C THR A 183 25.20 16.16 0.12
N SER A 184 24.88 16.71 -1.05
CA SER A 184 23.64 16.42 -1.77
C SER A 184 23.54 14.95 -2.14
N ASP A 185 24.59 14.40 -2.76
CA ASP A 185 24.65 12.99 -3.14
C ASP A 185 24.70 12.08 -1.91
N ALA A 186 25.41 12.50 -0.84
CA ALA A 186 25.51 11.73 0.39
C ALA A 186 24.14 11.57 1.08
N LEU A 187 23.33 12.63 1.14
CA LEU A 187 21.98 12.60 1.68
C LEU A 187 21.04 11.75 0.80
N THR A 188 21.09 11.94 -0.51
CA THR A 188 20.22 11.22 -1.45
C THR A 188 20.57 9.74 -1.48
N SER A 189 21.84 9.39 -1.57
CA SER A 189 22.31 7.99 -1.53
C SER A 189 22.01 7.35 -0.18
N GLY A 190 22.28 8.04 0.93
CA GLY A 190 22.07 7.53 2.29
C GLY A 190 20.60 7.18 2.56
N GLY A 191 19.68 8.06 2.18
CA GLY A 191 18.24 7.80 2.29
C GLY A 191 17.78 6.64 1.40
N THR A 192 18.28 6.54 0.19
CA THR A 192 17.97 5.43 -0.73
C THR A 192 18.51 4.11 -0.19
N TYR A 193 19.76 4.08 0.26
CA TYR A 193 20.39 2.86 0.79
C TYR A 193 19.79 2.42 2.13
N ALA A 194 19.30 3.35 2.94
CA ALA A 194 18.54 3.00 4.15
C ALA A 194 17.27 2.23 3.80
N ILE A 195 16.57 2.60 2.73
CA ILE A 195 15.37 1.92 2.26
C ILE A 195 15.73 0.58 1.60
N THR A 196 16.63 0.55 0.62
CA THR A 196 17.00 -0.69 -0.08
C THR A 196 17.63 -1.70 0.86
N GLY A 197 18.51 -1.26 1.75
CA GLY A 197 19.12 -2.12 2.76
C GLY A 197 18.09 -2.72 3.75
N THR A 198 17.03 -1.98 4.09
CA THR A 198 15.92 -2.49 4.90
C THR A 198 15.15 -3.59 4.17
N ILE A 199 14.86 -3.39 2.88
CA ILE A 199 14.20 -4.39 2.02
C ILE A 199 15.04 -5.66 1.92
N GLU A 200 16.32 -5.51 1.60
CA GLU A 200 17.25 -6.64 1.46
C GLU A 200 17.49 -7.38 2.78
N ARG A 201 17.48 -6.67 3.92
CA ARG A 201 17.56 -7.30 5.23
C ARG A 201 16.33 -8.18 5.48
N MET A 202 15.13 -7.69 5.22
CA MET A 202 13.91 -8.49 5.37
C MET A 202 13.90 -9.68 4.40
N TRP A 203 14.31 -9.47 3.15
CA TRP A 203 14.41 -10.53 2.15
C TRP A 203 15.35 -11.64 2.62
N ARG A 204 16.52 -11.30 3.18
CA ARG A 204 17.47 -12.28 3.74
C ARG A 204 16.87 -13.06 4.90
N HIS A 205 16.25 -12.36 5.87
CA HIS A 205 15.59 -13.05 7.00
C HIS A 205 14.51 -14.03 6.52
N LEU A 206 13.70 -13.63 5.55
CA LEU A 206 12.65 -14.49 5.03
C LEU A 206 13.22 -15.66 4.22
N LYS A 207 14.30 -15.46 3.46
CA LYS A 207 15.04 -16.51 2.75
C LYS A 207 15.65 -17.52 3.73
N ASP A 208 16.34 -17.04 4.77
CA ASP A 208 16.97 -17.90 5.78
C ASP A 208 15.94 -18.75 6.52
N ARG A 209 14.76 -18.18 6.81
CA ARG A 209 13.65 -18.87 7.46
C ARG A 209 13.00 -19.92 6.57
N SER A 210 12.80 -19.63 5.30
CA SER A 210 12.03 -20.46 4.36
C SER A 210 12.88 -21.45 3.56
N GLY A 211 14.17 -21.20 3.46
CA GLY A 211 15.08 -21.96 2.60
C GLY A 211 14.98 -21.65 1.11
N ILE A 212 14.06 -20.77 0.71
CA ILE A 212 13.81 -20.37 -0.68
C ILE A 212 13.90 -18.84 -0.85
N PRO A 213 14.44 -18.33 -1.99
CA PRO A 213 14.47 -16.90 -2.27
C PRO A 213 13.04 -16.32 -2.34
N PRO A 214 12.68 -15.36 -1.47
CA PRO A 214 11.40 -14.69 -1.53
C PRO A 214 11.23 -13.86 -2.80
N ARG A 215 9.98 -13.62 -3.20
CA ARG A 215 9.63 -12.53 -4.13
C ARG A 215 9.62 -11.22 -3.38
N ILE A 216 9.90 -10.12 -4.08
CA ILE A 216 9.64 -8.77 -3.61
C ILE A 216 8.54 -8.16 -4.50
N LEU A 217 7.42 -7.82 -3.91
CA LEU A 217 6.34 -7.08 -4.55
C LEU A 217 6.32 -5.66 -3.97
N MET A 218 6.65 -4.69 -4.79
CA MET A 218 6.79 -3.29 -4.39
C MET A 218 5.62 -2.46 -4.93
N THR A 219 5.08 -1.57 -4.11
CA THR A 219 4.06 -0.60 -4.50
C THR A 219 4.33 0.75 -3.83
N GLY A 220 3.48 1.73 -4.13
CA GLY A 220 3.56 3.06 -3.53
C GLY A 220 4.09 4.13 -4.48
N GLY A 221 3.68 5.37 -4.23
CA GLY A 221 3.93 6.49 -5.15
C GLY A 221 5.39 6.89 -5.35
N ALA A 222 6.30 6.42 -4.49
CA ALA A 222 7.74 6.66 -4.61
C ALA A 222 8.53 5.38 -4.98
N GLY A 223 7.86 4.26 -5.24
CA GLY A 223 8.50 2.99 -5.59
C GLY A 223 9.43 3.11 -6.81
N TRP A 224 9.02 3.85 -7.83
CA TRP A 224 9.80 4.07 -9.04
C TRP A 224 11.15 4.77 -8.80
N LYS A 225 11.29 5.54 -7.70
CA LYS A 225 12.56 6.18 -7.32
C LYS A 225 13.54 5.21 -6.67
N VAL A 226 13.01 4.22 -5.94
CA VAL A 226 13.83 3.26 -5.19
C VAL A 226 14.17 2.03 -6.03
N SER A 227 13.22 1.60 -6.87
CA SER A 227 13.34 0.42 -7.73
C SER A 227 14.66 0.34 -8.52
N PRO A 228 15.17 1.41 -9.17
CA PRO A 228 16.44 1.35 -9.91
C PRO A 228 17.68 1.07 -9.03
N HIS A 229 17.56 1.21 -7.72
CA HIS A 229 18.66 1.07 -6.75
C HIS A 229 18.52 -0.17 -5.86
N LEU A 230 17.58 -1.05 -6.16
CA LEU A 230 17.40 -2.32 -5.47
C LEU A 230 17.93 -3.46 -6.35
N ASP A 231 19.06 -4.04 -5.98
CA ASP A 231 19.71 -5.11 -6.75
C ASP A 231 18.94 -6.44 -6.70
N THR A 232 18.22 -6.69 -5.62
CA THR A 232 17.40 -7.91 -5.48
C THR A 232 16.22 -7.90 -6.47
N PRO A 233 15.99 -8.98 -7.24
CA PRO A 233 14.86 -9.07 -8.16
C PRO A 233 13.52 -8.73 -7.51
N HIS A 234 12.78 -7.82 -8.11
CA HIS A 234 11.52 -7.32 -7.58
C HIS A 234 10.54 -6.93 -8.69
N GLU A 235 9.29 -6.78 -8.33
CA GLU A 235 8.22 -6.32 -9.22
C GLU A 235 7.61 -5.04 -8.65
N LEU A 236 7.51 -3.99 -9.48
CA LEU A 236 6.81 -2.75 -9.13
C LEU A 236 5.36 -2.84 -9.63
N LEU A 237 4.40 -2.67 -8.70
CA LEU A 237 2.97 -2.86 -8.94
C LEU A 237 2.19 -1.62 -8.48
N ASP A 238 1.44 -1.02 -9.38
CA ASP A 238 0.67 0.19 -9.08
C ASP A 238 -0.67 -0.09 -8.38
N SER A 239 -1.22 -1.30 -8.57
CA SER A 239 -2.60 -1.65 -8.17
C SER A 239 -2.72 -2.53 -6.94
N LEU A 240 -1.62 -2.86 -6.26
CA LEU A 240 -1.60 -3.92 -5.23
C LEU A 240 -2.64 -3.72 -4.10
N ILE A 241 -2.88 -2.47 -3.67
CA ILE A 241 -3.92 -2.15 -2.68
C ILE A 241 -5.31 -2.35 -3.29
N PHE A 242 -5.53 -1.90 -4.50
CA PHE A 242 -6.84 -2.07 -5.16
C PHE A 242 -7.15 -3.55 -5.40
N ASP A 243 -6.15 -4.35 -5.79
CA ASP A 243 -6.29 -5.80 -5.94
C ASP A 243 -6.71 -6.45 -4.61
N GLY A 244 -6.09 -6.03 -3.50
CA GLY A 244 -6.47 -6.49 -2.16
C GLY A 244 -7.90 -6.11 -1.76
N LEU A 245 -8.35 -4.90 -2.09
CA LEU A 245 -9.73 -4.47 -1.84
C LEU A 245 -10.75 -5.27 -2.67
N LEU A 246 -10.42 -5.61 -3.92
CA LEU A 246 -11.26 -6.48 -4.77
C LEU A 246 -11.41 -7.88 -4.15
N VAL A 247 -10.31 -8.47 -3.66
CA VAL A 247 -10.31 -9.78 -3.00
C VAL A 247 -11.17 -9.76 -1.74
N LEU A 248 -10.97 -8.78 -0.86
CA LEU A 248 -11.72 -8.66 0.39
C LEU A 248 -13.22 -8.44 0.14
N GLN A 249 -13.57 -7.67 -0.89
CA GLN A 249 -14.97 -7.46 -1.24
C GLN A 249 -15.63 -8.73 -1.77
N ALA A 250 -14.93 -9.49 -2.62
CA ALA A 250 -15.43 -10.76 -3.13
C ALA A 250 -15.64 -11.79 -2.01
N GLU A 251 -14.73 -11.86 -1.04
CA GLU A 251 -14.84 -12.73 0.15
C GLU A 251 -16.09 -12.38 0.98
N ARG A 252 -16.35 -11.09 1.22
CA ARG A 252 -17.54 -10.61 1.93
C ARG A 252 -18.83 -10.99 1.23
N GLN A 253 -18.92 -10.78 -0.08
CA GLN A 253 -20.09 -11.16 -0.88
C GLN A 253 -20.37 -12.67 -0.81
N GLY A 254 -19.32 -13.49 -0.87
CA GLY A 254 -19.44 -14.93 -0.72
C GLY A 254 -19.90 -15.36 0.67
N ALA A 255 -19.55 -14.62 1.72
CA ALA A 255 -20.03 -14.88 3.09
C ALA A 255 -21.50 -14.45 3.28
N GLU A 256 -21.90 -13.30 2.74
CA GLU A 256 -23.30 -12.81 2.78
C GLU A 256 -24.25 -13.78 2.08
N VAL A 257 -23.87 -14.34 0.93
CA VAL A 257 -24.66 -15.34 0.21
C VAL A 257 -24.83 -16.63 1.02
N ARG A 258 -23.76 -17.10 1.68
CA ARG A 258 -23.82 -18.32 2.53
C ARG A 258 -24.65 -18.15 3.79
N SER A 259 -24.74 -16.95 4.34
CA SER A 259 -25.54 -16.66 5.54
C SER A 259 -27.03 -16.45 5.25
N ALA A 260 -27.41 -16.25 3.99
CA ALA A 260 -28.78 -16.07 3.54
C ALA A 260 -29.45 -17.37 3.06
N GLN A 261 -28.71 -18.47 3.00
CA GLN A 261 -29.17 -19.84 2.71
C GLN A 261 -29.33 -20.66 3.98
#